data_506779ca8a116c8c2628ad9fb5ec3db8
#
_entry.id   506779ca8a116c8c2628ad9fb5ec3db8
#
_cell.length_a   1.000
_cell.length_b   1.000
_cell.length_c   1.000
_cell.angle_alpha   90.00
_cell.angle_beta   90.00
_cell.angle_gamma   90.00
#
_symmetry.space_group_name_H-M   'P 1'
#
loop_
_entity.id
_entity.type
_entity.pdbx_description
1 polymer ?
#
loop_
_entity_poly.entity_id
_entity_poly.type
_entity_poly.pdbx_seq_one_letter_code
_entity_poly.pdbx_strand_id
1 'polypeptide(L)'
;MCLRSNVCRLRKGTVIIMADEKNDIILSIRGMSKSFGRNRVLDRINLDVKPGTVMGLMGENGAGKSTMMKCLFGTYQKDEGKIFLEGKEVNFSGPKDALENGIAMVHQELNQCLERNVIDNLFLGRYPRNSMGVVDEGKMKREASELFRKLGMTVDLTQPMRNMSVSQRQMCEIAKAISYHSRVIVLDEPTSSLTVQEVDKLFEMMRMLKKQGISLVYISHKMDEIFEICDEISVLRDGNLVMTKNSKDTDMNELIAAMVGRSLENRFPQVDNTPGDVVLSVQHLSTKFEPNLQDISFDVREGEIFGLYGLVGAGRTELLETIFGVRTRAAGRVYFKDRLMNFSSAKDAMDHGFAMITEERKANGLFLKGDLIFNTTIANLKQYRSGVALSNSKMNRATARQIDIMHTKCMGPEDMISSLSGGNQQKVIMGKWLERSPEVFMMDEPTRGIDVGAKYEIYELIIKMAKLGKTIIVVSSEMPEILGITNRIGVMSNGRLSGIVNTNETDQEELLKLSAKYL
;
A
#
# COMPACT_ATOMS: atom_id res chain seq x y z
N MET A 1 -48.79 -24.79 6.35
CA MET A 1 -48.71 -25.83 7.38
C MET A 1 -47.82 -25.31 8.50
N CYS A 2 -48.34 -25.21 9.71
CA CYS A 2 -48.00 -24.38 10.83
C CYS A 2 -46.53 -24.31 11.27
N LEU A 3 -46.07 -23.09 11.50
CA LEU A 3 -44.96 -22.76 12.37
C LEU A 3 -45.33 -23.05 13.83
N ARG A 4 -44.59 -23.92 14.49
CA ARG A 4 -44.74 -24.22 15.92
C ARG A 4 -43.97 -23.15 16.74
N SER A 5 -44.71 -22.27 17.39
CA SER A 5 -44.24 -21.45 18.50
C SER A 5 -44.08 -22.32 19.75
N ASN A 6 -42.90 -22.43 20.31
CA ASN A 6 -42.67 -23.04 21.62
C ASN A 6 -43.09 -22.10 22.73
N VAL A 7 -44.35 -22.24 23.19
CA VAL A 7 -44.84 -21.59 24.43
C VAL A 7 -44.90 -22.65 25.50
N CYS A 8 -44.00 -22.56 26.50
CA CYS A 8 -44.08 -23.40 27.70
C CYS A 8 -44.89 -22.64 28.77
N ARG A 9 -46.10 -23.10 29.08
CA ARG A 9 -46.94 -22.55 30.19
C ARG A 9 -46.55 -23.18 31.50
N LEU A 10 -45.93 -22.37 32.39
CA LEU A 10 -45.80 -22.71 33.82
C LEU A 10 -46.97 -22.09 34.61
N ARG A 11 -47.57 -22.88 35.50
CA ARG A 11 -48.68 -22.46 36.40
C ARG A 11 -48.16 -21.36 37.38
N LYS A 12 -48.65 -20.20 37.22
CA LYS A 12 -48.83 -18.96 37.96
C LYS A 12 -48.25 -17.77 37.15
N GLY A 13 -49.09 -17.17 36.39
CA GLY A 13 -49.25 -15.73 36.07
C GLY A 13 -48.02 -14.87 35.66
N THR A 14 -46.88 -15.43 35.36
CA THR A 14 -45.71 -14.64 34.90
C THR A 14 -45.37 -15.10 33.47
N VAL A 15 -45.64 -14.25 32.52
CA VAL A 15 -45.18 -14.41 31.12
C VAL A 15 -43.70 -14.03 31.14
N ILE A 16 -42.81 -15.01 31.12
CA ILE A 16 -41.40 -14.76 30.80
C ILE A 16 -41.34 -14.68 29.29
N ILE A 17 -41.26 -13.47 28.79
CA ILE A 17 -40.82 -13.23 27.41
C ILE A 17 -39.35 -13.66 27.41
N MET A 18 -39.06 -14.84 26.82
CA MET A 18 -37.68 -15.16 26.47
C MET A 18 -37.19 -14.05 25.56
N ALA A 19 -36.12 -13.36 26.00
CA ALA A 19 -35.44 -12.40 25.18
C ALA A 19 -35.10 -13.08 23.85
N ASP A 20 -35.44 -12.44 22.75
CA ASP A 20 -34.95 -12.80 21.43
C ASP A 20 -33.44 -13.04 21.57
N GLU A 21 -32.94 -14.15 21.01
CA GLU A 21 -31.51 -14.36 20.82
C GLU A 21 -30.98 -13.07 20.18
N LYS A 22 -30.24 -12.29 20.93
CA LYS A 22 -29.55 -11.12 20.40
C LYS A 22 -28.83 -11.59 19.15
N ASN A 23 -29.17 -11.02 18.03
CA ASN A 23 -28.49 -11.25 16.77
C ASN A 23 -27.01 -10.87 16.99
N ASP A 24 -26.16 -11.86 17.22
CA ASP A 24 -24.73 -11.66 17.52
C ASP A 24 -23.94 -11.13 16.32
N ILE A 25 -24.64 -10.87 15.20
CA ILE A 25 -24.05 -10.41 13.92
C ILE A 25 -24.86 -9.22 13.40
N ILE A 26 -24.16 -8.08 13.22
CA ILE A 26 -24.79 -6.86 12.68
C ILE A 26 -24.79 -6.86 11.15
N LEU A 27 -23.69 -7.32 10.54
CA LEU A 27 -23.53 -7.43 9.09
C LEU A 27 -23.07 -8.83 8.74
N SER A 28 -23.74 -9.46 7.78
CA SER A 28 -23.37 -10.78 7.29
C SER A 28 -23.36 -10.79 5.76
N ILE A 29 -22.30 -11.31 5.20
CA ILE A 29 -22.14 -11.60 3.78
C ILE A 29 -22.16 -13.11 3.62
N ARG A 30 -22.94 -13.64 2.68
CA ARG A 30 -23.08 -15.08 2.43
C ARG A 30 -22.93 -15.38 0.94
N GLY A 31 -21.88 -16.12 0.60
CA GLY A 31 -21.63 -16.62 -0.75
C GLY A 31 -21.42 -15.54 -1.80
N MET A 32 -20.90 -14.35 -1.42
CA MET A 32 -20.73 -13.25 -2.35
C MET A 32 -19.68 -13.59 -3.41
N SER A 33 -20.06 -13.49 -4.69
CA SER A 33 -19.17 -13.68 -5.83
C SER A 33 -19.23 -12.47 -6.75
N LYS A 34 -18.07 -12.14 -7.37
CA LYS A 34 -17.97 -11.08 -8.36
C LYS A 34 -16.91 -11.40 -9.41
N SER A 35 -17.29 -11.23 -10.68
CA SER A 35 -16.41 -11.38 -11.84
C SER A 35 -16.39 -10.11 -12.68
N PHE A 36 -15.25 -9.83 -13.32
CA PHE A 36 -15.11 -8.82 -14.37
C PHE A 36 -14.64 -9.52 -15.65
N GLY A 37 -15.55 -9.65 -16.59
CA GLY A 37 -15.33 -10.46 -17.78
C GLY A 37 -15.06 -11.92 -17.41
N ARG A 38 -13.90 -12.48 -17.76
CA ARG A 38 -13.50 -13.85 -17.43
C ARG A 38 -12.76 -13.97 -16.09
N ASN A 39 -12.43 -12.85 -15.44
CA ASN A 39 -11.68 -12.85 -14.20
C ASN A 39 -12.64 -12.84 -12.99
N ARG A 40 -12.68 -13.95 -12.23
CA ARG A 40 -13.40 -14.05 -10.96
C ARG A 40 -12.57 -13.43 -9.85
N VAL A 41 -13.01 -12.28 -9.34
CA VAL A 41 -12.30 -11.50 -8.32
C VAL A 41 -12.73 -11.85 -6.91
N LEU A 42 -13.99 -12.29 -6.71
CA LEU A 42 -14.51 -12.79 -5.44
C LEU A 42 -15.19 -14.13 -5.67
N ASP A 43 -14.88 -15.12 -4.84
CA ASP A 43 -15.44 -16.46 -4.92
C ASP A 43 -16.09 -16.87 -3.60
N ARG A 44 -17.44 -16.81 -3.56
CA ARG A 44 -18.31 -17.28 -2.46
C ARG A 44 -17.88 -16.79 -1.07
N ILE A 45 -17.55 -15.50 -0.94
CA ILE A 45 -17.13 -14.88 0.31
C ILE A 45 -18.22 -14.98 1.37
N ASN A 46 -17.84 -15.41 2.58
CA ASN A 46 -18.67 -15.40 3.77
C ASN A 46 -17.95 -14.58 4.85
N LEU A 47 -18.56 -13.47 5.30
CA LEU A 47 -17.99 -12.58 6.32
C LEU A 47 -19.07 -12.18 7.32
N ASP A 48 -18.73 -12.22 8.59
CA ASP A 48 -19.58 -11.74 9.69
C ASP A 48 -18.91 -10.60 10.45
N VAL A 49 -19.67 -9.56 10.78
CA VAL A 49 -19.24 -8.46 11.64
C VAL A 49 -20.14 -8.43 12.86
N LYS A 50 -19.54 -8.43 14.06
CA LYS A 50 -20.26 -8.37 15.33
C LYS A 50 -20.63 -6.94 15.71
N PRO A 51 -21.73 -6.72 16.46
CA PRO A 51 -22.11 -5.38 16.93
C PRO A 51 -21.02 -4.77 17.82
N GLY A 52 -20.68 -3.50 17.58
CA GLY A 52 -19.75 -2.74 18.42
C GLY A 52 -18.33 -3.32 18.43
N THR A 53 -17.89 -3.97 17.37
CA THR A 53 -16.53 -4.50 17.21
C THR A 53 -15.80 -3.85 16.04
N VAL A 54 -14.49 -3.98 16.05
CA VAL A 54 -13.62 -3.62 14.93
C VAL A 54 -13.15 -4.91 14.25
N MET A 55 -13.63 -5.14 13.01
CA MET A 55 -13.21 -6.23 12.15
C MET A 55 -12.07 -5.75 11.25
N GLY A 56 -10.89 -6.30 11.41
CA GLY A 56 -9.77 -6.09 10.48
C GLY A 56 -9.95 -6.92 9.21
N LEU A 57 -9.89 -6.28 8.05
CA LEU A 57 -9.90 -6.97 6.76
C LEU A 57 -8.54 -6.82 6.09
N MET A 58 -7.77 -7.88 6.07
CA MET A 58 -6.43 -7.95 5.51
C MET A 58 -6.39 -8.72 4.19
N GLY A 59 -5.29 -8.60 3.49
CA GLY A 59 -5.00 -9.31 2.23
C GLY A 59 -4.10 -8.48 1.35
N GLU A 60 -3.46 -9.13 0.37
CA GLU A 60 -2.61 -8.47 -0.61
C GLU A 60 -3.37 -7.50 -1.52
N ASN A 61 -2.62 -6.64 -2.23
CA ASN A 61 -3.21 -5.81 -3.27
C ASN A 61 -3.73 -6.72 -4.41
N GLY A 62 -4.99 -6.51 -4.79
CA GLY A 62 -5.66 -7.39 -5.76
C GLY A 62 -6.38 -8.60 -5.15
N ALA A 63 -6.29 -8.85 -3.83
CA ALA A 63 -7.00 -9.95 -3.18
C ALA A 63 -8.54 -9.84 -3.24
N GLY A 64 -9.08 -8.66 -3.61
CA GLY A 64 -10.52 -8.44 -3.75
C GLY A 64 -11.15 -7.56 -2.66
N LYS A 65 -10.39 -7.05 -1.66
CA LYS A 65 -10.91 -6.26 -0.53
C LYS A 65 -11.79 -5.09 -0.97
N SER A 66 -11.25 -4.19 -1.78
CA SER A 66 -12.00 -3.02 -2.27
C SER A 66 -13.16 -3.43 -3.19
N THR A 67 -13.06 -4.53 -3.93
CA THR A 67 -14.16 -5.06 -4.73
C THR A 67 -15.30 -5.57 -3.84
N MET A 68 -14.99 -6.30 -2.77
CA MET A 68 -15.97 -6.77 -1.80
C MET A 68 -16.70 -5.59 -1.14
N MET A 69 -15.96 -4.55 -0.72
CA MET A 69 -16.57 -3.35 -0.13
C MET A 69 -17.43 -2.57 -1.14
N LYS A 70 -16.99 -2.46 -2.39
CA LYS A 70 -17.79 -1.83 -3.45
C LYS A 70 -19.06 -2.61 -3.78
N CYS A 71 -19.04 -3.94 -3.66
CA CYS A 71 -20.24 -4.79 -3.76
C CYS A 71 -21.15 -4.59 -2.54
N LEU A 72 -20.59 -4.53 -1.33
CA LEU A 72 -21.33 -4.24 -0.10
C LEU A 72 -22.03 -2.88 -0.18
N PHE A 73 -21.36 -1.89 -0.75
CA PHE A 73 -21.86 -0.51 -0.85
C PHE A 73 -22.76 -0.27 -2.09
N GLY A 74 -23.02 -1.32 -2.89
CA GLY A 74 -23.87 -1.23 -4.09
C GLY A 74 -23.24 -0.47 -5.26
N THR A 75 -21.96 -0.08 -5.18
CA THR A 75 -21.21 0.51 -6.31
C THR A 75 -21.03 -0.50 -7.42
N TYR A 76 -20.75 -1.76 -7.06
CA TYR A 76 -20.75 -2.89 -7.99
C TYR A 76 -21.89 -3.83 -7.61
N GLN A 77 -22.63 -4.31 -8.61
CA GLN A 77 -23.60 -5.38 -8.39
C GLN A 77 -22.82 -6.70 -8.22
N LYS A 78 -23.10 -7.41 -7.12
CA LYS A 78 -22.60 -8.78 -6.93
C LYS A 78 -23.24 -9.71 -7.96
N ASP A 79 -22.51 -10.74 -8.38
CA ASP A 79 -23.03 -11.74 -9.34
C ASP A 79 -23.86 -12.80 -8.60
N GLU A 80 -23.42 -13.22 -7.38
CA GLU A 80 -24.06 -14.19 -6.53
C GLU A 80 -23.99 -13.78 -5.06
N GLY A 81 -24.76 -14.45 -4.21
CA GLY A 81 -24.72 -14.30 -2.77
C GLY A 81 -25.69 -13.26 -2.22
N LYS A 82 -25.71 -13.16 -0.89
CA LYS A 82 -26.64 -12.32 -0.11
C LYS A 82 -25.92 -11.51 0.94
N ILE A 83 -26.48 -10.35 1.25
CA ILE A 83 -26.02 -9.47 2.32
C ILE A 83 -27.17 -9.33 3.33
N PHE A 84 -26.84 -9.44 4.61
CA PHE A 84 -27.80 -9.25 5.69
C PHE A 84 -27.31 -8.14 6.61
N LEU A 85 -28.17 -7.21 6.93
CA LEU A 85 -27.95 -6.17 7.93
C LEU A 85 -28.98 -6.35 9.05
N GLU A 86 -28.50 -6.54 10.28
CA GLU A 86 -29.37 -6.85 11.44
C GLU A 86 -30.36 -8.01 11.16
N GLY A 87 -29.87 -9.04 10.49
CA GLY A 87 -30.65 -10.23 10.14
C GLY A 87 -31.62 -10.06 8.95
N LYS A 88 -31.74 -8.85 8.39
CA LYS A 88 -32.59 -8.59 7.21
C LYS A 88 -31.75 -8.64 5.95
N GLU A 89 -32.22 -9.37 4.92
CA GLU A 89 -31.59 -9.37 3.61
C GLU A 89 -31.69 -7.98 2.97
N VAL A 90 -30.56 -7.44 2.52
CA VAL A 90 -30.45 -6.14 1.87
C VAL A 90 -29.75 -6.27 0.52
N ASN A 91 -30.11 -5.43 -0.42
CA ASN A 91 -29.47 -5.34 -1.72
C ASN A 91 -29.46 -3.89 -2.18
N PHE A 92 -28.35 -3.20 -1.97
CA PHE A 92 -28.26 -1.77 -2.24
C PHE A 92 -28.13 -1.49 -3.73
N SER A 93 -28.93 -0.52 -4.20
CA SER A 93 -28.91 -0.05 -5.58
C SER A 93 -27.74 0.90 -5.86
N GLY A 94 -27.07 1.38 -4.82
CA GLY A 94 -25.92 2.27 -4.90
C GLY A 94 -25.49 2.84 -3.55
N PRO A 95 -24.44 3.68 -3.52
CA PRO A 95 -23.87 4.23 -2.29
C PRO A 95 -24.86 5.03 -1.43
N LYS A 96 -25.78 5.76 -2.06
CA LYS A 96 -26.78 6.52 -1.33
C LYS A 96 -27.73 5.61 -0.55
N ASP A 97 -28.18 4.54 -1.19
CA ASP A 97 -29.07 3.55 -0.58
C ASP A 97 -28.38 2.84 0.60
N ALA A 98 -27.08 2.47 0.46
CA ALA A 98 -26.30 1.90 1.56
C ALA A 98 -26.18 2.86 2.74
N LEU A 99 -25.88 4.15 2.49
CA LEU A 99 -25.79 5.19 3.52
C LEU A 99 -27.12 5.39 4.26
N GLU A 100 -28.24 5.45 3.55
CA GLU A 100 -29.59 5.61 4.13
C GLU A 100 -29.98 4.39 4.98
N ASN A 101 -29.42 3.22 4.71
CA ASN A 101 -29.61 1.99 5.49
C ASN A 101 -28.58 1.80 6.62
N GLY A 102 -27.67 2.76 6.83
CA GLY A 102 -26.75 2.76 7.97
C GLY A 102 -25.42 2.07 7.73
N ILE A 103 -24.98 1.90 6.47
CA ILE A 103 -23.64 1.47 6.11
C ILE A 103 -22.92 2.65 5.45
N ALA A 104 -21.81 3.12 6.04
CA ALA A 104 -20.97 4.16 5.47
C ALA A 104 -19.59 3.62 5.08
N MET A 105 -18.94 4.27 4.12
CA MET A 105 -17.59 3.96 3.70
C MET A 105 -16.76 5.23 3.60
N VAL A 106 -15.58 5.20 4.22
CA VAL A 106 -14.53 6.19 4.07
C VAL A 106 -13.50 5.59 3.13
N HIS A 107 -13.33 6.20 1.97
CA HIS A 107 -12.44 5.73 0.92
C HIS A 107 -10.99 6.13 1.18
N GLN A 108 -10.05 5.38 0.62
CA GLN A 108 -8.61 5.67 0.64
C GLN A 108 -8.31 7.04 0.00
N GLU A 109 -8.95 7.36 -1.13
CA GLU A 109 -8.86 8.68 -1.76
C GLU A 109 -9.98 9.60 -1.26
N LEU A 110 -9.61 10.80 -0.80
CA LEU A 110 -10.56 11.78 -0.29
C LEU A 110 -11.29 12.47 -1.43
N ASN A 111 -12.58 12.16 -1.57
CA ASN A 111 -13.47 12.71 -2.61
C ASN A 111 -14.28 13.92 -2.10
N GLN A 112 -13.58 15.00 -1.75
CA GLN A 112 -14.16 16.21 -1.17
C GLN A 112 -14.20 17.36 -2.15
N CYS A 113 -15.22 18.22 -2.01
CA CYS A 113 -15.30 19.48 -2.73
C CYS A 113 -14.35 20.49 -2.08
N LEU A 114 -13.10 20.57 -2.56
CA LEU A 114 -12.02 21.36 -1.94
C LEU A 114 -12.33 22.85 -1.84
N GLU A 115 -13.09 23.40 -2.79
CA GLU A 115 -13.49 24.81 -2.82
C GLU A 115 -14.68 25.14 -1.88
N ARG A 116 -15.32 24.11 -1.31
CA ARG A 116 -16.41 24.25 -0.35
C ARG A 116 -15.91 24.10 1.07
N ASN A 117 -16.67 24.70 2.00
CA ASN A 117 -16.36 24.62 3.43
C ASN A 117 -16.72 23.26 4.03
N VAL A 118 -16.38 23.06 5.30
CA VAL A 118 -16.62 21.80 6.04
C VAL A 118 -18.11 21.49 6.13
N ILE A 119 -18.96 22.50 6.40
CA ILE A 119 -20.42 22.32 6.52
C ILE A 119 -21.01 21.84 5.21
N ASP A 120 -20.64 22.47 4.09
CA ASP A 120 -21.13 22.07 2.77
C ASP A 120 -20.75 20.64 2.42
N ASN A 121 -19.49 20.23 2.70
CA ASN A 121 -19.04 18.86 2.47
C ASN A 121 -19.75 17.83 3.36
N LEU A 122 -20.06 18.19 4.62
CA LEU A 122 -20.79 17.34 5.56
C LEU A 122 -22.22 17.05 5.08
N PHE A 123 -22.90 18.07 4.57
CA PHE A 123 -24.32 17.98 4.15
C PHE A 123 -24.49 17.81 2.64
N LEU A 124 -23.44 17.58 1.89
CA LEU A 124 -23.51 17.44 0.43
C LEU A 124 -24.54 16.36 0.03
N GLY A 125 -25.52 16.77 -0.80
CA GLY A 125 -26.60 15.89 -1.27
C GLY A 125 -27.76 15.69 -0.29
N ARG A 126 -27.70 16.29 0.94
CA ARG A 126 -28.77 16.18 1.97
C ARG A 126 -28.98 17.47 2.76
N TYR A 127 -28.91 18.62 2.10
CA TYR A 127 -29.11 19.93 2.74
C TYR A 127 -30.43 19.99 3.47
N PRO A 128 -30.46 20.23 4.82
CA PRO A 128 -31.68 20.46 5.55
C PRO A 128 -32.44 21.66 4.97
N ARG A 129 -33.76 21.54 4.85
CA ARG A 129 -34.60 22.60 4.36
C ARG A 129 -35.58 23.05 5.44
N ASN A 130 -35.87 24.33 5.49
CA ASN A 130 -36.92 24.90 6.34
C ASN A 130 -38.33 24.65 5.75
N SER A 131 -39.36 25.08 6.45
CA SER A 131 -40.76 24.94 6.01
C SER A 131 -41.08 25.58 4.66
N MET A 132 -40.25 26.52 4.21
CA MET A 132 -40.38 27.20 2.91
C MET A 132 -39.55 26.53 1.80
N GLY A 133 -38.90 25.40 2.07
CA GLY A 133 -38.07 24.67 1.09
C GLY A 133 -36.67 25.25 0.87
N VAL A 134 -36.29 26.31 1.58
CA VAL A 134 -34.98 26.96 1.51
C VAL A 134 -33.99 26.20 2.43
N VAL A 135 -32.73 26.14 2.05
CA VAL A 135 -31.68 25.52 2.86
C VAL A 135 -31.57 26.21 4.23
N ASP A 136 -31.57 25.41 5.30
CA ASP A 136 -31.46 25.89 6.68
C ASP A 136 -29.99 25.84 7.13
N GLU A 137 -29.24 26.90 6.79
CA GLU A 137 -27.81 27.02 7.16
C GLU A 137 -27.61 27.04 8.68
N GLY A 138 -28.58 27.62 9.43
CA GLY A 138 -28.51 27.66 10.88
C GLY A 138 -28.59 26.27 11.50
N LYS A 139 -29.47 25.41 10.95
CA LYS A 139 -29.56 23.99 11.35
C LYS A 139 -28.29 23.24 11.01
N MET A 140 -27.78 23.42 9.79
CA MET A 140 -26.52 22.80 9.34
C MET A 140 -25.36 23.15 10.27
N LYS A 141 -25.18 24.41 10.61
CA LYS A 141 -24.12 24.88 11.52
C LYS A 141 -24.25 24.28 12.92
N ARG A 142 -25.48 24.23 13.47
CA ARG A 142 -25.71 23.62 14.80
C ARG A 142 -25.40 22.14 14.81
N GLU A 143 -25.91 21.37 13.85
CA GLU A 143 -25.70 19.93 13.74
C GLU A 143 -24.21 19.60 13.52
N ALA A 144 -23.51 20.33 12.64
CA ALA A 144 -22.08 20.19 12.42
C ALA A 144 -21.28 20.48 13.70
N SER A 145 -21.57 21.61 14.39
CA SER A 145 -20.88 21.98 15.62
C SER A 145 -21.06 20.92 16.72
N GLU A 146 -22.26 20.39 16.86
CA GLU A 146 -22.56 19.33 17.83
C GLU A 146 -21.82 18.03 17.50
N LEU A 147 -21.78 17.65 16.21
CA LEU A 147 -21.08 16.46 15.74
C LEU A 147 -19.57 16.55 16.03
N PHE A 148 -18.90 17.62 15.60
CA PHE A 148 -17.48 17.79 15.82
C PHE A 148 -17.13 17.91 17.31
N ARG A 149 -17.98 18.53 18.11
CA ARG A 149 -17.83 18.56 19.58
C ARG A 149 -17.93 17.16 20.20
N LYS A 150 -18.89 16.33 19.75
CA LYS A 150 -19.02 14.91 20.21
C LYS A 150 -17.78 14.08 19.84
N LEU A 151 -17.14 14.40 18.74
CA LEU A 151 -15.90 13.75 18.27
C LEU A 151 -14.64 14.30 18.94
N GLY A 152 -14.76 15.30 19.85
CA GLY A 152 -13.60 15.94 20.49
C GLY A 152 -12.72 16.74 19.52
N MET A 153 -13.27 17.15 18.38
CA MET A 153 -12.54 17.83 17.32
C MET A 153 -12.81 19.34 17.32
N THR A 154 -11.73 20.12 17.25
CA THR A 154 -11.79 21.57 17.04
C THR A 154 -11.51 21.86 15.58
N VAL A 155 -12.53 22.25 14.81
CA VAL A 155 -12.45 22.54 13.37
C VAL A 155 -13.17 23.84 13.09
N ASP A 156 -12.56 24.71 12.28
CA ASP A 156 -13.30 25.87 11.71
C ASP A 156 -14.22 25.35 10.60
N LEU A 157 -15.51 25.30 10.91
CA LEU A 157 -16.54 24.76 10.03
C LEU A 157 -16.76 25.59 8.76
N THR A 158 -16.28 26.84 8.75
CA THR A 158 -16.49 27.79 7.64
C THR A 158 -15.31 27.85 6.67
N GLN A 159 -14.15 27.29 7.05
CA GLN A 159 -12.98 27.30 6.16
C GLN A 159 -13.15 26.35 4.97
N PRO A 160 -12.63 26.68 3.78
CA PRO A 160 -12.59 25.79 2.64
C PRO A 160 -11.73 24.55 2.92
N MET A 161 -12.19 23.38 2.44
CA MET A 161 -11.47 22.11 2.65
C MET A 161 -10.03 22.11 2.13
N ARG A 162 -9.74 22.88 1.07
CA ARG A 162 -8.36 23.02 0.53
C ARG A 162 -7.34 23.59 1.53
N ASN A 163 -7.80 24.34 2.54
CA ASN A 163 -6.94 24.95 3.55
C ASN A 163 -6.67 23.99 4.73
N MET A 164 -7.25 22.81 4.72
CA MET A 164 -7.09 21.80 5.76
C MET A 164 -5.96 20.83 5.41
N SER A 165 -5.27 20.32 6.43
CA SER A 165 -4.33 19.21 6.26
C SER A 165 -5.06 17.95 5.78
N VAL A 166 -4.32 17.00 5.22
CA VAL A 166 -4.89 15.72 4.76
C VAL A 166 -5.58 14.99 5.91
N SER A 167 -4.96 15.00 7.11
CA SER A 167 -5.54 14.38 8.30
C SER A 167 -6.85 15.04 8.74
N GLN A 168 -6.89 16.37 8.76
CA GLN A 168 -8.13 17.09 9.09
C GLN A 168 -9.24 16.76 8.10
N ARG A 169 -8.93 16.67 6.82
CA ARG A 169 -9.87 16.25 5.78
C ARG A 169 -10.35 14.80 5.98
N GLN A 170 -9.44 13.90 6.35
CA GLN A 170 -9.77 12.51 6.69
C GLN A 170 -10.77 12.44 7.85
N MET A 171 -10.51 13.21 8.90
CA MET A 171 -11.40 13.30 10.06
C MET A 171 -12.79 13.85 9.69
N CYS A 172 -12.86 14.80 8.74
CA CYS A 172 -14.14 15.30 8.22
C CYS A 172 -14.93 14.21 7.46
N GLU A 173 -14.27 13.32 6.70
CA GLU A 173 -14.95 12.20 6.05
C GLU A 173 -15.52 11.21 7.07
N ILE A 174 -14.80 10.93 8.14
CA ILE A 174 -15.30 10.07 9.21
C ILE A 174 -16.47 10.74 9.94
N ALA A 175 -16.36 12.04 10.24
CA ALA A 175 -17.48 12.81 10.81
C ALA A 175 -18.72 12.78 9.90
N LYS A 176 -18.51 12.88 8.58
CA LYS A 176 -19.57 12.74 7.57
C LYS A 176 -20.21 11.36 7.62
N ALA A 177 -19.42 10.27 7.68
CA ALA A 177 -19.94 8.91 7.80
C ALA A 177 -20.81 8.74 9.06
N ILE A 178 -20.36 9.26 10.19
CA ILE A 178 -21.10 9.21 11.47
C ILE A 178 -22.42 10.01 11.37
N SER A 179 -22.42 11.13 10.67
CA SER A 179 -23.61 12.01 10.52
C SER A 179 -24.77 11.37 9.74
N TYR A 180 -24.56 10.20 9.14
CA TYR A 180 -25.62 9.37 8.54
C TYR A 180 -26.24 8.39 9.55
N HIS A 181 -25.91 8.47 10.84
CA HIS A 181 -26.32 7.49 11.87
C HIS A 181 -25.94 6.06 11.49
N SER A 182 -24.76 5.93 10.90
CA SER A 182 -24.26 4.64 10.41
C SER A 182 -24.06 3.67 11.57
N ARG A 183 -24.47 2.42 11.37
CA ARG A 183 -24.29 1.28 12.30
C ARG A 183 -23.02 0.52 11.99
N VAL A 184 -22.63 0.53 10.70
CA VAL A 184 -21.38 -0.06 10.19
C VAL A 184 -20.63 0.99 9.39
N ILE A 185 -19.37 1.23 9.74
CA ILE A 185 -18.49 2.14 8.99
C ILE A 185 -17.29 1.34 8.48
N VAL A 186 -17.08 1.37 7.18
CA VAL A 186 -15.90 0.80 6.52
C VAL A 186 -14.85 1.90 6.38
N LEU A 187 -13.64 1.62 6.83
CA LEU A 187 -12.47 2.50 6.72
C LEU A 187 -11.44 1.83 5.81
N ASP A 188 -11.26 2.33 4.60
CA ASP A 188 -10.36 1.77 3.59
C ASP A 188 -9.01 2.51 3.61
N GLU A 189 -7.99 1.88 4.19
CA GLU A 189 -6.61 2.40 4.38
C GLU A 189 -6.56 3.84 4.93
N PRO A 190 -7.24 4.15 6.04
CA PRO A 190 -7.40 5.54 6.47
C PRO A 190 -6.11 6.18 7.00
N THR A 191 -5.05 5.41 7.21
CA THR A 191 -3.76 5.88 7.77
C THR A 191 -2.66 6.07 6.72
N SER A 192 -2.96 5.86 5.44
CA SER A 192 -1.95 5.87 4.37
C SER A 192 -1.19 7.19 4.22
N SER A 193 -1.77 8.31 4.69
CA SER A 193 -1.21 9.66 4.61
C SER A 193 -1.20 10.40 5.95
N LEU A 194 -1.27 9.67 7.08
CA LEU A 194 -1.28 10.22 8.43
C LEU A 194 0.08 10.06 9.11
N THR A 195 0.44 11.02 9.95
CA THR A 195 1.55 10.91 10.90
C THR A 195 1.19 9.98 12.06
N VAL A 196 2.17 9.51 12.82
CA VAL A 196 1.97 8.63 14.00
C VAL A 196 0.97 9.25 14.98
N GLN A 197 1.14 10.53 15.33
CA GLN A 197 0.24 11.24 16.25
C GLN A 197 -1.20 11.36 15.73
N GLU A 198 -1.38 11.42 14.42
CA GLU A 198 -2.70 11.48 13.78
C GLU A 198 -3.36 10.10 13.74
N VAL A 199 -2.57 9.03 13.59
CA VAL A 199 -3.05 7.64 13.72
C VAL A 199 -3.56 7.38 15.13
N ASP A 200 -2.85 7.82 16.17
CA ASP A 200 -3.28 7.68 17.56
C ASP A 200 -4.67 8.32 17.80
N LYS A 201 -4.86 9.55 17.28
CA LYS A 201 -6.16 10.24 17.36
C LYS A 201 -7.27 9.50 16.60
N LEU A 202 -6.97 8.93 15.45
CA LEU A 202 -7.90 8.10 14.70
C LEU A 202 -8.32 6.88 15.53
N PHE A 203 -7.38 6.21 16.16
CA PHE A 203 -7.64 5.02 16.98
C PHE A 203 -8.44 5.37 18.25
N GLU A 204 -8.17 6.51 18.90
CA GLU A 204 -9.00 7.01 19.99
C GLU A 204 -10.45 7.20 19.55
N MET A 205 -10.67 7.80 18.38
CA MET A 205 -12.00 7.99 17.82
C MET A 205 -12.67 6.65 17.48
N MET A 206 -11.95 5.69 16.90
CA MET A 206 -12.49 4.35 16.61
C MET A 206 -12.90 3.63 17.90
N ARG A 207 -12.10 3.72 18.96
CA ARG A 207 -12.45 3.18 20.31
C ARG A 207 -13.71 3.84 20.89
N MET A 208 -13.87 5.15 20.68
CA MET A 208 -15.07 5.88 21.09
C MET A 208 -16.31 5.42 20.32
N LEU A 209 -16.22 5.28 19.01
CA LEU A 209 -17.32 4.81 18.15
C LEU A 209 -17.75 3.40 18.53
N LYS A 210 -16.79 2.51 18.76
CA LYS A 210 -17.03 1.16 19.24
C LYS A 210 -17.81 1.15 20.57
N LYS A 211 -17.43 2.01 21.53
CA LYS A 211 -18.16 2.16 22.82
C LYS A 211 -19.60 2.67 22.63
N GLN A 212 -19.87 3.39 21.53
CA GLN A 212 -21.22 3.85 21.17
C GLN A 212 -22.04 2.78 20.43
N GLY A 213 -21.48 1.56 20.24
CA GLY A 213 -22.14 0.44 19.57
C GLY A 213 -22.01 0.46 18.05
N ILE A 214 -21.21 1.35 17.47
CA ILE A 214 -20.92 1.37 16.03
C ILE A 214 -19.88 0.29 15.73
N SER A 215 -20.15 -0.51 14.69
CA SER A 215 -19.24 -1.55 14.23
C SER A 215 -18.36 -1.00 13.10
N LEU A 216 -17.09 -1.37 13.11
CA LEU A 216 -16.10 -0.87 12.17
C LEU A 216 -15.51 -2.03 11.36
N VAL A 217 -15.36 -1.83 10.05
CA VAL A 217 -14.54 -2.69 9.19
C VAL A 217 -13.30 -1.88 8.83
N TYR A 218 -12.15 -2.30 9.32
CA TYR A 218 -10.88 -1.60 9.17
C TYR A 218 -10.00 -2.34 8.16
N ILE A 219 -9.77 -1.70 7.01
CA ILE A 219 -8.91 -2.26 5.96
C ILE A 219 -7.55 -1.60 6.06
N SER A 220 -6.52 -2.38 6.31
CA SER A 220 -5.13 -1.92 6.32
C SER A 220 -4.20 -3.07 5.89
N HIS A 221 -3.03 -2.71 5.37
CA HIS A 221 -1.93 -3.64 5.14
C HIS A 221 -0.85 -3.55 6.24
N LYS A 222 -0.99 -2.61 7.17
CA LYS A 222 -0.08 -2.42 8.31
C LYS A 222 -0.52 -3.31 9.48
N MET A 223 0.28 -4.33 9.75
CA MET A 223 -0.06 -5.35 10.74
C MET A 223 -0.12 -4.80 12.16
N ASP A 224 0.80 -3.90 12.51
CA ASP A 224 0.84 -3.27 13.84
C ASP A 224 -0.47 -2.55 14.14
N GLU A 225 -1.04 -1.83 13.17
CA GLU A 225 -2.33 -1.15 13.31
C GLU A 225 -3.48 -2.14 13.53
N ILE A 226 -3.47 -3.26 12.80
CA ILE A 226 -4.50 -4.30 12.90
C ILE A 226 -4.49 -4.93 14.29
N PHE A 227 -3.31 -5.29 14.81
CA PHE A 227 -3.22 -5.88 16.17
C PHE A 227 -3.58 -4.88 17.26
N GLU A 228 -3.35 -3.59 17.06
CA GLU A 228 -3.67 -2.56 18.06
C GLU A 228 -5.17 -2.29 18.18
N ILE A 229 -5.90 -2.24 17.05
CA ILE A 229 -7.27 -1.72 17.05
C ILE A 229 -8.35 -2.76 16.79
N CYS A 230 -8.05 -3.90 16.14
CA CYS A 230 -9.05 -4.87 15.72
C CYS A 230 -9.34 -5.92 16.80
N ASP A 231 -10.61 -6.33 16.91
CA ASP A 231 -11.04 -7.44 17.78
C ASP A 231 -10.95 -8.77 17.05
N GLU A 232 -11.35 -8.79 15.78
CA GLU A 232 -11.29 -9.94 14.89
C GLU A 232 -10.55 -9.55 13.60
N ILE A 233 -9.87 -10.51 12.99
CA ILE A 233 -9.10 -10.32 11.76
C ILE A 233 -9.57 -11.34 10.74
N SER A 234 -9.97 -10.87 9.58
CA SER A 234 -10.30 -11.68 8.41
C SER A 234 -9.26 -11.45 7.32
N VAL A 235 -8.77 -12.53 6.71
CA VAL A 235 -7.79 -12.47 5.62
C VAL A 235 -8.43 -12.92 4.32
N LEU A 236 -8.36 -12.04 3.33
CA LEU A 236 -8.79 -12.30 1.95
C LEU A 236 -7.55 -12.56 1.08
N ARG A 237 -7.55 -13.68 0.33
CA ARG A 237 -6.48 -14.04 -0.60
C ARG A 237 -7.07 -14.63 -1.88
N ASP A 238 -6.63 -14.12 -3.03
CA ASP A 238 -7.05 -14.57 -4.37
C ASP A 238 -8.57 -14.71 -4.51
N GLY A 239 -9.31 -13.73 -3.97
CA GLY A 239 -10.77 -13.69 -4.01
C GLY A 239 -11.48 -14.62 -3.03
N ASN A 240 -10.77 -15.27 -2.09
CA ASN A 240 -11.32 -16.18 -1.09
C ASN A 240 -11.04 -15.67 0.33
N LEU A 241 -12.00 -15.85 1.25
CA LEU A 241 -11.76 -15.62 2.67
C LEU A 241 -11.08 -16.86 3.26
N VAL A 242 -9.80 -16.74 3.60
CA VAL A 242 -8.95 -17.88 4.01
C VAL A 242 -8.83 -18.04 5.51
N MET A 243 -9.06 -16.97 6.27
CA MET A 243 -8.97 -16.98 7.73
C MET A 243 -9.92 -15.94 8.33
N THR A 244 -10.51 -16.27 9.48
CA THR A 244 -11.13 -15.32 10.42
C THR A 244 -10.83 -15.78 11.84
N LYS A 245 -10.17 -14.93 12.63
CA LYS A 245 -9.78 -15.21 14.02
C LYS A 245 -9.89 -13.96 14.87
N ASN A 246 -10.01 -14.13 16.21
CA ASN A 246 -9.81 -13.01 17.13
C ASN A 246 -8.34 -12.55 17.03
N SER A 247 -8.11 -11.25 17.16
CA SER A 247 -6.75 -10.67 17.10
C SER A 247 -5.81 -11.22 18.19
N LYS A 248 -6.36 -11.68 19.31
CA LYS A 248 -5.62 -12.27 20.43
C LYS A 248 -5.22 -13.73 20.21
N ASP A 249 -5.87 -14.41 19.26
CA ASP A 249 -5.71 -15.85 19.01
C ASP A 249 -4.85 -16.11 17.75
N THR A 250 -4.21 -15.08 17.21
CA THR A 250 -3.32 -15.16 16.04
C THR A 250 -2.07 -14.30 16.25
N ASP A 251 -1.04 -14.58 15.50
CA ASP A 251 0.20 -13.82 15.49
C ASP A 251 0.55 -13.30 14.08
N MET A 252 1.59 -12.47 14.01
CA MET A 252 2.05 -11.85 12.77
C MET A 252 2.46 -12.88 11.71
N ASN A 253 3.09 -13.99 12.13
CA ASN A 253 3.57 -15.01 11.19
C ASN A 253 2.39 -15.79 10.57
N GLU A 254 1.39 -16.11 11.38
CA GLU A 254 0.17 -16.77 10.92
C GLU A 254 -0.62 -15.86 9.95
N LEU A 255 -0.71 -14.55 10.25
CA LEU A 255 -1.34 -13.56 9.35
C LEU A 255 -0.62 -13.49 8.01
N ILE A 256 0.71 -13.38 8.02
CA ILE A 256 1.52 -13.36 6.80
C ILE A 256 1.32 -14.66 6.01
N ALA A 257 1.36 -15.81 6.68
CA ALA A 257 1.14 -17.10 6.03
C ALA A 257 -0.25 -17.20 5.37
N ALA A 258 -1.28 -16.70 6.04
CA ALA A 258 -2.64 -16.65 5.49
C ALA A 258 -2.74 -15.71 4.28
N MET A 259 -2.09 -14.54 4.33
CA MET A 259 -2.08 -13.56 3.23
C MET A 259 -1.33 -14.07 2.00
N VAL A 260 -0.15 -14.64 2.18
CA VAL A 260 0.77 -15.05 1.09
C VAL A 260 0.51 -16.48 0.61
N GLY A 261 -0.08 -17.33 1.44
CA GLY A 261 -0.46 -18.72 1.08
C GLY A 261 0.64 -19.75 1.27
N ARG A 262 1.76 -19.37 1.84
CA ARG A 262 2.85 -20.25 2.27
C ARG A 262 3.37 -19.78 3.62
N SER A 263 3.82 -20.70 4.46
CA SER A 263 4.56 -20.34 5.67
C SER A 263 5.84 -19.64 5.24
N LEU A 264 5.94 -18.35 5.50
CA LEU A 264 7.22 -17.66 5.43
C LEU A 264 7.92 -18.01 6.76
N GLU A 265 8.68 -19.10 6.77
CA GLU A 265 9.55 -19.45 7.91
C GLU A 265 10.52 -18.32 8.20
N ASN A 266 10.81 -17.47 7.17
CA ASN A 266 11.57 -16.23 7.26
C ASN A 266 10.89 -15.12 6.46
N ARG A 267 10.77 -13.94 7.06
CA ARG A 267 10.25 -12.71 6.41
C ARG A 267 11.07 -12.28 5.18
N PHE A 268 12.32 -12.64 5.15
CA PHE A 268 13.27 -12.36 4.08
C PHE A 268 13.88 -13.67 3.57
N PRO A 269 14.16 -13.79 2.25
CA PRO A 269 14.90 -14.92 1.71
C PRO A 269 16.32 -14.96 2.29
N GLN A 270 16.92 -16.14 2.33
CA GLN A 270 18.30 -16.26 2.76
C GLN A 270 19.26 -15.58 1.78
N VAL A 271 20.11 -14.68 2.29
CA VAL A 271 21.15 -13.99 1.53
C VAL A 271 22.37 -14.91 1.48
N ASP A 272 22.51 -15.67 0.40
CA ASP A 272 23.53 -16.69 0.21
C ASP A 272 24.42 -16.44 -1.03
N ASN A 273 24.44 -15.17 -1.52
CA ASN A 273 25.41 -14.71 -2.50
C ASN A 273 26.78 -14.50 -1.86
N THR A 274 27.84 -14.69 -2.66
CA THR A 274 29.23 -14.48 -2.20
C THR A 274 29.81 -13.28 -2.95
N PRO A 275 30.06 -12.15 -2.27
CA PRO A 275 30.72 -10.99 -2.88
C PRO A 275 32.13 -11.32 -3.36
N GLY A 276 32.45 -10.92 -4.60
CA GLY A 276 33.77 -11.08 -5.22
C GLY A 276 34.70 -9.87 -5.02
N ASP A 277 35.42 -9.51 -6.09
CA ASP A 277 36.32 -8.35 -6.09
C ASP A 277 35.58 -7.04 -6.15
N VAL A 278 36.24 -5.93 -5.76
CA VAL A 278 35.68 -4.56 -5.89
C VAL A 278 35.55 -4.21 -7.37
N VAL A 279 34.33 -3.87 -7.80
CA VAL A 279 34.05 -3.49 -9.18
C VAL A 279 33.55 -2.06 -9.32
N LEU A 280 32.96 -1.50 -8.27
CA LEU A 280 32.51 -0.10 -8.23
C LEU A 280 33.20 0.59 -7.05
N SER A 281 33.90 1.71 -7.31
CA SER A 281 34.50 2.54 -6.28
C SER A 281 34.09 3.99 -6.46
N VAL A 282 33.48 4.56 -5.41
CA VAL A 282 33.09 5.97 -5.31
C VAL A 282 34.06 6.66 -4.37
N GLN A 283 34.71 7.73 -4.83
CA GLN A 283 35.75 8.42 -4.08
C GLN A 283 35.48 9.92 -3.99
N HIS A 284 35.36 10.42 -2.76
CA HIS A 284 35.23 11.85 -2.42
C HIS A 284 34.10 12.56 -3.18
N LEU A 285 32.95 11.86 -3.41
CA LEU A 285 31.83 12.36 -4.19
C LEU A 285 31.12 13.50 -3.44
N SER A 286 30.96 14.63 -4.13
CA SER A 286 30.25 15.79 -3.58
C SER A 286 29.37 16.46 -4.65
N THR A 287 28.27 17.11 -4.23
CA THR A 287 27.36 17.89 -5.08
C THR A 287 27.30 19.36 -4.64
N LYS A 288 26.81 20.25 -5.52
CA LYS A 288 26.68 21.69 -5.22
C LYS A 288 25.27 22.07 -4.74
N PHE A 289 24.27 21.31 -5.11
CA PHE A 289 22.86 21.67 -4.90
C PHE A 289 22.25 20.82 -3.79
N GLU A 290 21.40 21.43 -3.00
CA GLU A 290 20.65 20.77 -1.93
C GLU A 290 19.74 19.63 -2.46
N PRO A 291 19.62 18.52 -1.72
CA PRO A 291 20.44 18.15 -0.56
C PRO A 291 21.89 17.86 -0.98
N ASN A 292 22.83 18.45 -0.24
CA ASN A 292 24.25 18.44 -0.55
C ASN A 292 24.91 17.12 -0.13
N LEU A 293 25.50 16.42 -1.08
CA LEU A 293 26.41 15.31 -0.77
C LEU A 293 27.79 15.85 -0.45
N GLN A 294 28.41 15.33 0.63
CA GLN A 294 29.67 15.81 1.14
C GLN A 294 30.64 14.66 1.36
N ASP A 295 31.68 14.60 0.51
CA ASP A 295 32.84 13.71 0.65
C ASP A 295 32.49 12.22 0.84
N ILE A 296 31.62 11.69 0.00
CA ILE A 296 31.16 10.30 0.09
C ILE A 296 32.16 9.37 -0.60
N SER A 297 32.62 8.35 0.13
CA SER A 297 33.54 7.33 -0.38
C SER A 297 33.10 5.94 0.06
N PHE A 298 32.93 5.00 -0.89
CA PHE A 298 32.64 3.59 -0.63
C PHE A 298 32.95 2.73 -1.85
N ASP A 299 33.09 1.42 -1.61
CA ASP A 299 33.30 0.42 -2.65
C ASP A 299 32.20 -0.62 -2.62
N VAL A 300 31.85 -1.16 -3.79
CA VAL A 300 30.89 -2.27 -3.95
C VAL A 300 31.53 -3.39 -4.77
N ARG A 301 31.28 -4.62 -4.36
CA ARG A 301 31.89 -5.81 -4.94
C ARG A 301 31.00 -6.48 -5.98
N GLU A 302 31.59 -7.28 -6.86
CA GLU A 302 30.82 -8.13 -7.77
C GLU A 302 29.91 -9.09 -7.00
N GLY A 303 28.64 -9.19 -7.43
CA GLY A 303 27.68 -10.05 -6.76
C GLY A 303 27.28 -9.61 -5.35
N GLU A 304 27.65 -8.41 -4.92
CA GLU A 304 27.25 -7.83 -3.64
C GLU A 304 25.90 -7.15 -3.72
N ILE A 305 25.12 -7.27 -2.65
CA ILE A 305 23.95 -6.43 -2.38
C ILE A 305 24.36 -5.42 -1.30
N PHE A 306 24.69 -4.21 -1.72
CA PHE A 306 25.08 -3.11 -0.85
C PHE A 306 23.87 -2.26 -0.50
N GLY A 307 23.49 -2.22 0.79
CA GLY A 307 22.39 -1.42 1.30
C GLY A 307 22.80 0.02 1.54
N LEU A 308 21.93 0.98 1.21
CA LEU A 308 22.05 2.37 1.65
C LEU A 308 20.84 2.71 2.54
N TYR A 309 21.12 2.98 3.80
CA TYR A 309 20.14 3.36 4.80
C TYR A 309 20.34 4.81 5.26
N GLY A 310 19.31 5.46 5.77
CA GLY A 310 19.34 6.80 6.35
C GLY A 310 17.94 7.39 6.49
N LEU A 311 17.81 8.42 7.28
CA LEU A 311 16.53 9.11 7.48
C LEU A 311 16.07 9.85 6.21
N VAL A 312 14.80 10.24 6.15
CA VAL A 312 14.25 11.01 5.03
C VAL A 312 15.07 12.29 4.85
N GLY A 313 15.49 12.56 3.61
CA GLY A 313 16.36 13.71 3.30
C GLY A 313 17.86 13.49 3.54
N ALA A 314 18.30 12.27 3.88
CA ALA A 314 19.72 11.97 4.10
C ALA A 314 20.61 12.02 2.83
N GLY A 315 20.03 12.16 1.64
CA GLY A 315 20.77 12.26 0.39
C GLY A 315 20.96 10.94 -0.37
N ARG A 316 20.21 9.89 -0.04
CA ARG A 316 20.32 8.54 -0.64
C ARG A 316 19.99 8.53 -2.13
N THR A 317 18.84 9.06 -2.52
CA THR A 317 18.39 9.21 -3.91
C THR A 317 19.38 10.06 -4.71
N GLU A 318 19.82 11.18 -4.14
CA GLU A 318 20.77 12.10 -4.75
C GLU A 318 22.12 11.42 -5.02
N LEU A 319 22.53 10.51 -4.16
CA LEU A 319 23.75 9.72 -4.34
C LEU A 319 23.62 8.81 -5.58
N LEU A 320 22.53 8.05 -5.69
CA LEU A 320 22.30 7.21 -6.85
C LEU A 320 22.19 8.03 -8.14
N GLU A 321 21.43 9.14 -8.13
CA GLU A 321 21.29 10.04 -9.28
C GLU A 321 22.62 10.63 -9.73
N THR A 322 23.51 10.96 -8.77
CA THR A 322 24.84 11.50 -9.06
C THR A 322 25.75 10.44 -9.69
N ILE A 323 25.74 9.21 -9.20
CA ILE A 323 26.49 8.09 -9.77
C ILE A 323 25.96 7.77 -11.18
N PHE A 324 24.63 7.83 -11.38
CA PHE A 324 23.99 7.54 -12.66
C PHE A 324 24.10 8.68 -13.69
N GLY A 325 24.67 9.84 -13.32
CA GLY A 325 24.84 10.96 -14.23
C GLY A 325 23.57 11.78 -14.50
N VAL A 326 22.52 11.63 -13.69
CA VAL A 326 21.31 12.47 -13.73
C VAL A 326 21.56 13.78 -13.00
N ARG A 327 22.26 13.73 -11.85
CA ARG A 327 22.62 14.88 -11.05
C ARG A 327 24.10 15.25 -11.25
N THR A 328 24.40 16.55 -11.35
CA THR A 328 25.75 17.04 -11.60
C THR A 328 26.64 16.87 -10.37
N ARG A 329 27.76 16.19 -10.54
CA ARG A 329 28.84 16.04 -9.57
C ARG A 329 29.65 17.32 -9.47
N ALA A 330 29.96 17.77 -8.25
CA ALA A 330 30.84 18.92 -8.00
C ALA A 330 32.31 18.49 -7.84
N ALA A 331 32.54 17.37 -7.16
CA ALA A 331 33.86 16.79 -6.91
C ALA A 331 33.77 15.27 -6.78
N GLY A 332 34.94 14.62 -6.73
CA GLY A 332 35.04 13.17 -6.56
C GLY A 332 35.10 12.39 -7.87
N ARG A 333 35.25 11.07 -7.73
CA ARG A 333 35.45 10.16 -8.86
C ARG A 333 34.62 8.89 -8.67
N VAL A 334 34.17 8.31 -9.76
CA VAL A 334 33.51 7.01 -9.77
C VAL A 334 34.31 6.10 -10.69
N TYR A 335 34.73 4.96 -10.19
CA TYR A 335 35.43 3.94 -10.99
C TYR A 335 34.55 2.70 -11.11
N PHE A 336 34.53 2.14 -12.30
CA PHE A 336 33.90 0.84 -12.56
C PHE A 336 34.89 -0.07 -13.28
N LYS A 337 35.22 -1.20 -12.69
CA LYS A 337 36.26 -2.12 -13.17
C LYS A 337 37.56 -1.37 -13.51
N ASP A 338 38.04 -0.58 -12.55
CA ASP A 338 39.24 0.27 -12.59
C ASP A 338 39.23 1.38 -13.66
N ARG A 339 38.11 1.57 -14.35
CA ARG A 339 37.93 2.66 -15.33
C ARG A 339 37.20 3.83 -14.70
N LEU A 340 37.74 5.02 -14.92
CA LEU A 340 37.07 6.26 -14.47
C LEU A 340 35.79 6.49 -15.27
N MET A 341 34.65 6.58 -14.57
CA MET A 341 33.35 6.88 -15.16
C MET A 341 33.03 8.37 -14.99
N ASN A 342 32.65 8.99 -16.08
CA ASN A 342 32.24 10.39 -16.09
C ASN A 342 30.96 10.55 -16.92
N PHE A 343 29.86 10.04 -16.37
CA PHE A 343 28.58 10.06 -17.07
C PHE A 343 28.03 11.48 -17.17
N SER A 344 27.68 11.87 -18.39
CA SER A 344 27.07 13.16 -18.71
C SER A 344 25.53 13.10 -18.77
N SER A 345 24.98 11.89 -18.74
CA SER A 345 23.54 11.64 -18.81
C SER A 345 23.20 10.20 -18.39
N ALA A 346 21.94 9.95 -18.05
CA ALA A 346 21.42 8.61 -17.79
C ALA A 346 21.68 7.63 -18.97
N LYS A 347 21.59 8.11 -20.21
CA LYS A 347 21.89 7.30 -21.40
C LYS A 347 23.33 6.83 -21.42
N ASP A 348 24.26 7.68 -21.05
CA ASP A 348 25.68 7.37 -20.98
C ASP A 348 25.94 6.27 -19.92
N ALA A 349 25.38 6.40 -18.73
CA ALA A 349 25.44 5.36 -17.69
C ALA A 349 24.83 4.03 -18.18
N MET A 350 23.68 4.08 -18.85
CA MET A 350 23.03 2.89 -19.42
C MET A 350 23.90 2.20 -20.47
N ASP A 351 24.59 2.96 -21.31
CA ASP A 351 25.47 2.40 -22.35
C ASP A 351 26.77 1.78 -21.76
N HIS A 352 27.10 2.11 -20.48
CA HIS A 352 28.19 1.51 -19.71
C HIS A 352 27.73 0.41 -18.73
N GLY A 353 26.52 -0.11 -18.87
CA GLY A 353 26.02 -1.25 -18.10
C GLY A 353 25.44 -0.90 -16.73
N PHE A 354 25.06 0.34 -16.50
CA PHE A 354 24.33 0.76 -15.30
C PHE A 354 22.82 0.78 -15.54
N ALA A 355 22.07 0.41 -14.51
CA ALA A 355 20.60 0.54 -14.47
C ALA A 355 20.17 1.20 -13.19
N MET A 356 19.10 2.00 -13.24
CA MET A 356 18.54 2.66 -12.08
C MET A 356 17.02 2.50 -12.02
N ILE A 357 16.53 1.95 -10.93
CA ILE A 357 15.11 1.94 -10.57
C ILE A 357 14.89 3.12 -9.63
N THR A 358 13.91 3.96 -9.95
CA THR A 358 13.61 5.20 -9.22
C THR A 358 12.48 4.97 -8.21
N GLU A 359 12.48 5.73 -7.09
CA GLU A 359 11.46 5.70 -6.06
C GLU A 359 10.05 5.94 -6.63
N GLU A 360 9.88 6.97 -7.45
CA GLU A 360 8.61 7.35 -8.07
C GLU A 360 8.30 6.49 -9.30
N ARG A 361 7.84 5.25 -9.05
CA ARG A 361 7.52 4.24 -10.07
C ARG A 361 6.61 4.78 -11.17
N LYS A 362 5.51 5.46 -10.82
CA LYS A 362 4.50 5.92 -11.77
C LYS A 362 4.95 7.14 -12.56
N ALA A 363 5.75 8.02 -11.97
CA ALA A 363 6.21 9.24 -12.62
C ALA A 363 7.44 8.99 -13.49
N ASN A 364 8.42 8.22 -12.99
CA ASN A 364 9.74 8.10 -13.60
C ASN A 364 10.04 6.69 -14.15
N GLY A 365 9.32 5.66 -13.69
CA GLY A 365 9.59 4.26 -14.02
C GLY A 365 8.77 3.73 -15.19
N LEU A 366 7.54 4.23 -15.40
CA LEU A 366 6.54 3.63 -16.28
C LEU A 366 5.86 4.66 -17.21
N PHE A 367 5.48 4.19 -18.38
CA PHE A 367 4.55 4.89 -19.29
C PHE A 367 3.13 4.33 -19.04
N LEU A 368 2.36 4.97 -18.17
CA LEU A 368 1.07 4.46 -17.70
C LEU A 368 0.02 4.25 -18.80
N LYS A 369 0.14 4.96 -19.92
CA LYS A 369 -0.71 4.82 -21.11
C LYS A 369 -0.18 3.77 -22.12
N GLY A 370 0.93 3.11 -21.81
CA GLY A 370 1.55 2.08 -22.63
C GLY A 370 1.17 0.67 -22.17
N ASP A 371 1.28 -0.29 -23.08
CA ASP A 371 1.21 -1.72 -22.79
C ASP A 371 2.52 -2.25 -22.17
N LEU A 372 2.57 -3.54 -21.87
CA LEU A 372 3.76 -4.18 -21.31
C LEU A 372 4.87 -4.25 -22.35
N ILE A 373 4.55 -4.38 -23.65
CA ILE A 373 5.53 -4.43 -24.73
C ILE A 373 6.32 -3.13 -24.76
N PHE A 374 5.63 -1.99 -24.77
CA PHE A 374 6.26 -0.68 -24.77
C PHE A 374 7.11 -0.46 -23.51
N ASN A 375 6.54 -0.72 -22.34
CA ASN A 375 7.23 -0.51 -21.06
C ASN A 375 8.47 -1.40 -20.89
N THR A 376 8.44 -2.65 -21.36
CA THR A 376 9.58 -3.57 -21.26
C THR A 376 10.69 -3.21 -22.24
N THR A 377 10.36 -2.77 -23.44
CA THR A 377 11.35 -2.66 -24.54
C THR A 377 11.91 -1.25 -24.75
N ILE A 378 11.25 -0.21 -24.22
CA ILE A 378 11.60 1.21 -24.46
C ILE A 378 13.07 1.55 -24.13
N ALA A 379 13.65 0.93 -23.09
CA ALA A 379 15.02 1.17 -22.70
C ALA A 379 16.07 0.59 -23.67
N ASN A 380 15.66 -0.31 -24.58
CA ASN A 380 16.60 -1.03 -25.46
C ASN A 380 16.10 -1.17 -26.90
N LEU A 381 15.44 -0.15 -27.44
CA LEU A 381 14.82 -0.17 -28.78
C LEU A 381 15.79 -0.54 -29.91
N LYS A 382 17.08 -0.22 -29.78
CA LYS A 382 18.09 -0.56 -30.78
C LYS A 382 18.18 -2.06 -31.06
N GLN A 383 17.99 -2.90 -30.05
CA GLN A 383 18.05 -4.37 -30.15
C GLN A 383 16.90 -4.95 -30.96
N TYR A 384 15.78 -4.24 -31.00
CA TYR A 384 14.56 -4.72 -31.68
C TYR A 384 14.42 -4.21 -33.12
N ARG A 385 15.44 -3.56 -33.64
CA ARG A 385 15.44 -3.12 -35.04
C ARG A 385 15.47 -4.28 -36.04
N SER A 386 14.74 -4.12 -37.14
CA SER A 386 14.80 -4.95 -38.33
C SER A 386 14.88 -3.99 -39.51
N GLY A 387 16.12 -3.75 -40.01
CA GLY A 387 16.38 -2.67 -40.93
C GLY A 387 16.13 -1.29 -40.32
N VAL A 388 15.30 -0.47 -40.95
CA VAL A 388 14.98 0.89 -40.49
C VAL A 388 13.81 0.94 -39.50
N ALA A 389 13.05 -0.15 -39.33
CA ALA A 389 11.86 -0.21 -38.48
C ALA A 389 12.08 -1.04 -37.22
N LEU A 390 11.22 -0.90 -36.24
CA LEU A 390 11.14 -1.77 -35.08
C LEU A 390 10.34 -3.04 -35.41
N SER A 391 10.78 -4.17 -34.90
CA SER A 391 10.11 -5.45 -35.07
C SER A 391 9.19 -5.75 -33.91
N ASN A 392 7.87 -5.61 -34.09
CA ASN A 392 6.87 -5.95 -33.07
C ASN A 392 7.00 -7.42 -32.61
N SER A 393 7.35 -8.34 -33.51
CA SER A 393 7.55 -9.75 -33.13
C SER A 393 8.74 -9.96 -32.19
N LYS A 394 9.86 -9.21 -32.38
CA LYS A 394 11.00 -9.28 -31.46
C LYS A 394 10.64 -8.66 -30.10
N MET A 395 9.95 -7.52 -30.11
CA MET A 395 9.52 -6.83 -28.89
C MET A 395 8.54 -7.71 -28.07
N ASN A 396 7.54 -8.29 -28.73
CA ASN A 396 6.57 -9.18 -28.09
C ASN A 396 7.24 -10.40 -27.45
N ARG A 397 8.16 -11.08 -28.18
CA ARG A 397 8.91 -12.22 -27.65
C ARG A 397 9.79 -11.85 -26.45
N ALA A 398 10.44 -10.69 -26.47
CA ALA A 398 11.24 -10.21 -25.37
C ALA A 398 10.36 -9.95 -24.13
N THR A 399 9.20 -9.31 -24.32
CA THR A 399 8.24 -9.04 -23.26
C THR A 399 7.68 -10.33 -22.67
N ALA A 400 7.28 -11.29 -23.50
CA ALA A 400 6.79 -12.59 -23.02
C ALA A 400 7.86 -13.31 -22.17
N ARG A 401 9.12 -13.30 -22.62
CA ARG A 401 10.25 -13.85 -21.84
C ARG A 401 10.41 -13.14 -20.49
N GLN A 402 10.28 -11.81 -20.43
CA GLN A 402 10.39 -11.08 -19.15
C GLN A 402 9.19 -11.34 -18.23
N ILE A 403 7.99 -11.49 -18.77
CA ILE A 403 6.82 -11.91 -18.02
C ILE A 403 7.07 -13.24 -17.32
N ASP A 404 7.63 -14.21 -18.04
CA ASP A 404 7.95 -15.54 -17.49
C ASP A 404 9.09 -15.48 -16.43
N ILE A 405 10.18 -14.77 -16.72
CA ILE A 405 11.33 -14.63 -15.80
C ILE A 405 10.94 -13.95 -14.49
N MET A 406 10.10 -12.89 -14.59
CA MET A 406 9.65 -12.09 -13.47
C MET A 406 8.41 -12.67 -12.78
N HIS A 407 7.83 -13.74 -13.33
CA HIS A 407 6.53 -14.26 -12.86
C HIS A 407 5.48 -13.16 -12.74
N THR A 408 5.37 -12.30 -13.77
CA THR A 408 4.45 -11.16 -13.78
C THR A 408 3.03 -11.66 -14.00
N LYS A 409 2.11 -11.38 -13.08
CA LYS A 409 0.68 -11.76 -13.21
C LYS A 409 -0.01 -10.78 -14.18
N CYS A 410 -0.26 -11.23 -15.40
CA CYS A 410 -0.96 -10.50 -16.47
C CYS A 410 -1.64 -11.48 -17.42
N MET A 411 -2.51 -11.00 -18.32
CA MET A 411 -3.14 -11.84 -19.37
C MET A 411 -2.21 -12.03 -20.58
N GLY A 412 -1.30 -11.07 -20.80
CA GLY A 412 -0.34 -11.15 -21.90
C GLY A 412 0.46 -9.86 -22.11
N PRO A 413 1.39 -9.87 -23.08
CA PRO A 413 2.25 -8.73 -23.39
C PRO A 413 1.51 -7.44 -23.80
N GLU A 414 0.29 -7.55 -24.30
CA GLU A 414 -0.55 -6.43 -24.78
C GLU A 414 -1.36 -5.78 -23.64
N ASP A 415 -1.27 -6.29 -22.40
CA ASP A 415 -1.96 -5.69 -21.27
C ASP A 415 -1.45 -4.27 -21.00
N MET A 416 -2.36 -3.38 -20.65
CA MET A 416 -2.00 -2.02 -20.22
C MET A 416 -1.30 -2.09 -18.85
N ILE A 417 -0.16 -1.40 -18.71
CA ILE A 417 0.59 -1.37 -17.45
C ILE A 417 -0.25 -0.84 -16.27
N SER A 418 -1.20 0.05 -16.56
CA SER A 418 -2.11 0.63 -15.55
C SER A 418 -3.09 -0.39 -14.94
N SER A 419 -3.33 -1.53 -15.60
CA SER A 419 -4.20 -2.60 -15.09
C SER A 419 -3.51 -3.51 -14.07
N LEU A 420 -2.17 -3.46 -13.97
CA LEU A 420 -1.40 -4.31 -13.08
C LEU A 420 -1.33 -3.76 -11.65
N SER A 421 -1.22 -4.69 -10.67
CA SER A 421 -0.90 -4.34 -9.28
C SER A 421 0.48 -3.71 -9.16
N GLY A 422 0.73 -3.01 -8.02
CA GLY A 422 2.01 -2.35 -7.77
C GLY A 422 3.22 -3.29 -7.88
N GLY A 423 3.14 -4.49 -7.32
CA GLY A 423 4.21 -5.49 -7.41
C GLY A 423 4.48 -5.94 -8.84
N ASN A 424 3.42 -6.19 -9.63
CA ASN A 424 3.58 -6.57 -11.05
C ASN A 424 4.13 -5.42 -11.90
N GLN A 425 3.74 -4.17 -11.63
CA GLN A 425 4.34 -3.00 -12.26
C GLN A 425 5.85 -2.91 -11.97
N GLN A 426 6.27 -3.19 -10.74
CA GLN A 426 7.69 -3.20 -10.35
C GLN A 426 8.46 -4.30 -11.08
N LYS A 427 7.88 -5.49 -11.21
CA LYS A 427 8.46 -6.59 -11.98
C LYS A 427 8.68 -6.22 -13.46
N VAL A 428 7.74 -5.48 -14.06
CA VAL A 428 7.91 -4.96 -15.43
C VAL A 428 9.07 -3.95 -15.50
N ILE A 429 9.23 -3.07 -14.50
CA ILE A 429 10.38 -2.16 -14.44
C ILE A 429 11.70 -2.93 -14.33
N MET A 430 11.77 -3.95 -13.47
CA MET A 430 12.96 -4.80 -13.34
C MET A 430 13.24 -5.52 -14.67
N GLY A 431 12.23 -6.11 -15.30
CA GLY A 431 12.33 -6.76 -16.61
C GLY A 431 12.83 -5.82 -17.71
N LYS A 432 12.34 -4.57 -17.73
CA LYS A 432 12.81 -3.51 -18.64
C LYS A 432 14.33 -3.32 -18.57
N TRP A 433 14.86 -3.26 -17.36
CA TRP A 433 16.30 -3.09 -17.15
C TRP A 433 17.10 -4.36 -17.43
N LEU A 434 16.58 -5.52 -17.08
CA LEU A 434 17.24 -6.81 -17.39
C LEU A 434 17.40 -7.06 -18.89
N GLU A 435 16.53 -6.52 -19.74
CA GLU A 435 16.68 -6.56 -21.20
C GLU A 435 17.96 -5.85 -21.70
N ARG A 436 18.56 -4.98 -20.90
CA ARG A 436 19.86 -4.37 -21.18
C ARG A 436 21.03 -5.14 -20.60
N SER A 437 20.75 -6.20 -19.83
CA SER A 437 21.79 -7.00 -19.14
C SER A 437 22.79 -6.14 -18.33
N PRO A 438 22.32 -5.23 -17.46
CA PRO A 438 23.23 -4.34 -16.74
C PRO A 438 24.17 -5.15 -15.81
N GLU A 439 25.33 -4.56 -15.54
CA GLU A 439 26.30 -5.09 -14.56
C GLU A 439 26.08 -4.48 -13.18
N VAL A 440 25.68 -3.20 -13.11
CA VAL A 440 25.37 -2.48 -11.88
C VAL A 440 23.88 -2.13 -11.86
N PHE A 441 23.19 -2.58 -10.82
CA PHE A 441 21.79 -2.28 -10.56
C PHE A 441 21.68 -1.37 -9.35
N MET A 442 21.17 -0.17 -9.54
CA MET A 442 20.84 0.77 -8.47
C MET A 442 19.33 0.81 -8.29
N MET A 443 18.84 0.54 -7.09
CA MET A 443 17.41 0.40 -6.80
C MET A 443 17.02 1.34 -5.65
N ASP A 444 16.26 2.37 -5.97
CA ASP A 444 15.77 3.33 -4.98
C ASP A 444 14.35 2.95 -4.55
N GLU A 445 14.20 2.54 -3.28
CA GLU A 445 12.95 2.10 -2.67
C GLU A 445 12.18 1.07 -3.55
N PRO A 446 12.80 -0.06 -3.96
CA PRO A 446 12.24 -0.95 -4.98
C PRO A 446 10.93 -1.63 -4.56
N THR A 447 10.61 -1.63 -3.27
CA THR A 447 9.44 -2.29 -2.69
C THR A 447 8.41 -1.33 -2.11
N ARG A 448 8.60 -0.02 -2.29
CA ARG A 448 7.69 1.00 -1.77
C ARG A 448 6.29 0.89 -2.36
N GLY A 449 5.28 0.82 -1.47
CA GLY A 449 3.88 0.71 -1.88
C GLY A 449 3.52 -0.62 -2.57
N ILE A 450 4.25 -1.69 -2.21
CA ILE A 450 4.03 -3.05 -2.68
C ILE A 450 3.56 -3.89 -1.49
N ASP A 451 2.69 -4.87 -1.76
CA ASP A 451 2.24 -5.82 -0.74
C ASP A 451 3.33 -6.80 -0.29
N VAL A 452 3.13 -7.43 0.88
CA VAL A 452 4.15 -8.25 1.56
C VAL A 452 4.61 -9.43 0.70
N GLY A 453 3.69 -10.09 0.00
CA GLY A 453 4.03 -11.24 -0.83
C GLY A 453 4.83 -10.85 -2.06
N ALA A 454 4.45 -9.76 -2.72
CA ALA A 454 5.20 -9.25 -3.86
C ALA A 454 6.57 -8.65 -3.44
N LYS A 455 6.71 -8.09 -2.22
CA LYS A 455 8.01 -7.70 -1.67
C LYS A 455 8.96 -8.90 -1.60
N TYR A 456 8.49 -10.02 -1.05
CA TYR A 456 9.29 -11.24 -0.93
C TYR A 456 9.78 -11.74 -2.30
N GLU A 457 8.92 -11.74 -3.31
CA GLU A 457 9.29 -12.14 -4.68
C GLU A 457 10.35 -11.19 -5.29
N ILE A 458 10.29 -9.89 -4.98
CA ILE A 458 11.31 -8.91 -5.39
C ILE A 458 12.64 -9.18 -4.68
N TYR A 459 12.63 -9.50 -3.38
CA TYR A 459 13.85 -9.87 -2.66
C TYR A 459 14.51 -11.12 -3.26
N GLU A 460 13.73 -12.16 -3.57
CA GLU A 460 14.25 -13.35 -4.27
C GLU A 460 14.90 -13.00 -5.61
N LEU A 461 14.30 -12.08 -6.39
CA LEU A 461 14.86 -11.61 -7.65
C LEU A 461 16.17 -10.84 -7.44
N ILE A 462 16.25 -9.97 -6.44
CA ILE A 462 17.48 -9.23 -6.09
C ILE A 462 18.60 -10.19 -5.72
N ILE A 463 18.35 -11.15 -4.83
CA ILE A 463 19.34 -12.15 -4.41
C ILE A 463 19.77 -13.02 -5.59
N LYS A 464 18.82 -13.45 -6.43
CA LYS A 464 19.12 -14.22 -7.64
C LYS A 464 20.03 -13.45 -8.61
N MET A 465 19.79 -12.14 -8.78
CA MET A 465 20.66 -11.31 -9.62
C MET A 465 22.07 -11.19 -9.03
N ALA A 466 22.20 -11.00 -7.70
CA ALA A 466 23.48 -10.97 -7.03
C ALA A 466 24.25 -12.29 -7.21
N LYS A 467 23.59 -13.45 -7.08
CA LYS A 467 24.18 -14.78 -7.36
C LYS A 467 24.68 -14.93 -8.80
N LEU A 468 24.07 -14.22 -9.74
CA LEU A 468 24.53 -14.17 -11.14
C LEU A 468 25.67 -13.17 -11.37
N GLY A 469 26.30 -12.65 -10.31
CA GLY A 469 27.42 -11.72 -10.36
C GLY A 469 27.03 -10.26 -10.60
N LYS A 470 25.73 -9.91 -10.52
CA LYS A 470 25.33 -8.51 -10.66
C LYS A 470 25.64 -7.73 -9.39
N THR A 471 26.22 -6.55 -9.54
CA THR A 471 26.48 -5.61 -8.44
C THR A 471 25.22 -4.83 -8.16
N ILE A 472 24.72 -4.87 -6.93
CA ILE A 472 23.42 -4.28 -6.59
C ILE A 472 23.58 -3.26 -5.45
N ILE A 473 23.02 -2.07 -5.64
CA ILE A 473 22.86 -1.06 -4.59
C ILE A 473 21.38 -0.89 -4.34
N VAL A 474 20.94 -1.16 -3.11
CA VAL A 474 19.54 -1.02 -2.70
C VAL A 474 19.43 0.10 -1.68
N VAL A 475 18.59 1.08 -1.96
CA VAL A 475 18.15 2.10 -1.00
C VAL A 475 16.81 1.66 -0.42
N SER A 476 16.66 1.65 0.89
CA SER A 476 15.37 1.50 1.56
C SER A 476 15.30 2.35 2.83
N SER A 477 14.12 2.88 3.10
CA SER A 477 13.76 3.53 4.36
C SER A 477 13.32 2.52 5.43
N GLU A 478 13.03 1.27 5.03
CA GLU A 478 12.63 0.20 5.94
C GLU A 478 13.88 -0.53 6.47
N MET A 479 14.27 -0.25 7.71
CA MET A 479 15.41 -0.90 8.37
C MET A 479 15.39 -2.44 8.30
N PRO A 480 14.23 -3.11 8.59
CA PRO A 480 14.17 -4.56 8.49
C PRO A 480 14.45 -5.10 7.08
N GLU A 481 14.10 -4.33 6.03
CA GLU A 481 14.39 -4.70 4.64
C GLU A 481 15.90 -4.71 4.38
N ILE A 482 16.57 -3.60 4.72
CA ILE A 482 18.02 -3.48 4.54
C ILE A 482 18.77 -4.59 5.31
N LEU A 483 18.40 -4.84 6.59
CA LEU A 483 18.98 -5.91 7.39
C LEU A 483 18.67 -7.32 6.83
N GLY A 484 17.54 -7.47 6.14
CA GLY A 484 17.08 -8.77 5.65
C GLY A 484 17.66 -9.21 4.31
N ILE A 485 18.14 -8.28 3.46
CA ILE A 485 18.49 -8.60 2.07
C ILE A 485 19.89 -8.15 1.62
N THR A 486 20.69 -7.49 2.49
CA THR A 486 21.98 -6.92 2.09
C THR A 486 23.17 -7.65 2.72
N ASN A 487 24.34 -7.49 2.13
CA ASN A 487 25.61 -8.00 2.67
C ASN A 487 26.30 -6.98 3.58
N ARG A 488 26.33 -5.71 3.14
CA ARG A 488 26.84 -4.56 3.89
C ARG A 488 25.91 -3.38 3.75
N ILE A 489 25.95 -2.48 4.73
CA ILE A 489 25.09 -1.30 4.78
C ILE A 489 25.93 -0.04 4.94
N GLY A 490 25.83 0.87 3.98
CA GLY A 490 26.29 2.25 4.11
C GLY A 490 25.19 3.10 4.73
N VAL A 491 25.49 3.79 5.82
CA VAL A 491 24.51 4.62 6.51
C VAL A 491 24.74 6.11 6.18
N MET A 492 23.71 6.74 5.63
CA MET A 492 23.71 8.16 5.27
C MET A 492 23.10 9.01 6.37
N SER A 493 23.73 10.16 6.67
CA SER A 493 23.23 11.18 7.58
C SER A 493 23.55 12.56 7.02
N ASN A 494 22.54 13.37 6.75
CA ASN A 494 22.66 14.75 6.28
C ASN A 494 23.70 14.93 5.15
N GLY A 495 23.59 14.14 4.08
CA GLY A 495 24.45 14.21 2.90
C GLY A 495 25.86 13.62 3.07
N ARG A 496 26.15 12.94 4.18
CA ARG A 496 27.43 12.28 4.47
C ARG A 496 27.25 10.79 4.70
N LEU A 497 28.28 10.03 4.40
CA LEU A 497 28.37 8.61 4.77
C LEU A 497 28.88 8.50 6.22
N SER A 498 28.01 8.11 7.14
CA SER A 498 28.31 8.06 8.59
C SER A 498 29.14 6.83 8.97
N GLY A 499 29.03 5.76 8.21
CA GLY A 499 29.74 4.49 8.40
C GLY A 499 29.28 3.43 7.41
N ILE A 500 30.06 2.35 7.32
CA ILE A 500 29.71 1.13 6.59
C ILE A 500 29.82 -0.03 7.58
N VAL A 501 28.79 -0.86 7.67
CA VAL A 501 28.71 -2.00 8.59
C VAL A 501 28.41 -3.29 7.84
N ASN A 502 28.85 -4.41 8.36
CA ASN A 502 28.43 -5.73 7.88
C ASN A 502 27.02 -6.03 8.40
N THR A 503 26.15 -6.49 7.54
CA THR A 503 24.74 -6.73 7.91
C THR A 503 24.59 -7.76 9.03
N ASN A 504 25.45 -8.78 9.05
CA ASN A 504 25.42 -9.84 10.07
C ASN A 504 25.99 -9.42 11.44
N GLU A 505 26.60 -8.24 11.54
CA GLU A 505 27.31 -7.75 12.73
C GLU A 505 26.66 -6.48 13.31
N THR A 506 25.55 -6.02 12.74
CA THR A 506 24.86 -4.78 13.12
C THR A 506 23.41 -5.04 13.49
N ASP A 507 22.79 -4.08 14.16
CA ASP A 507 21.39 -4.10 14.53
C ASP A 507 20.67 -2.76 14.23
N GLN A 508 19.39 -2.71 14.53
CA GLN A 508 18.57 -1.51 14.28
C GLN A 508 19.03 -0.31 15.10
N GLU A 509 19.55 -0.51 16.31
CA GLU A 509 19.98 0.56 17.20
C GLU A 509 21.25 1.23 16.66
N GLU A 510 22.21 0.45 16.19
CA GLU A 510 23.45 0.96 15.59
C GLU A 510 23.15 1.73 14.30
N LEU A 511 22.29 1.20 13.42
CA LEU A 511 21.89 1.87 12.18
C LEU A 511 21.21 3.23 12.48
N LEU A 512 20.36 3.28 13.51
CA LEU A 512 19.69 4.51 13.92
C LEU A 512 20.69 5.53 14.47
N LYS A 513 21.63 5.12 15.33
CA LYS A 513 22.72 5.98 15.85
C LYS A 513 23.54 6.58 14.72
N LEU A 514 23.94 5.77 13.75
CA LEU A 514 24.70 6.23 12.58
C LEU A 514 23.89 7.19 11.72
N SER A 515 22.59 6.96 11.51
CA SER A 515 21.72 7.81 10.70
C SER A 515 21.47 9.19 11.33
N ALA A 516 21.62 9.31 12.64
CA ALA A 516 21.46 10.57 13.38
C ALA A 516 22.77 11.32 13.63
N LYS A 517 23.93 10.79 13.21
CA LYS A 517 25.27 11.27 13.59
C LYS A 517 25.55 12.72 13.18
N TYR A 518 24.98 13.20 12.09
CA TYR A 518 25.23 14.54 11.52
C TYR A 518 23.94 15.38 11.44
N LEU A 519 22.90 15.05 12.22
CA LEU A 519 21.67 15.84 12.34
C LEU A 519 21.87 17.11 13.20
#